data_1ca27da6e71e0c24b12e603931391715
#
_entry.id   1ca27da6e71e0c24b12e603931391715
#
_cell.length_a   1.000
_cell.length_b   1.000
_cell.length_c   1.000
_cell.angle_alpha   90.00
_cell.angle_beta   90.00
_cell.angle_gamma   90.00
#
_symmetry.space_group_name_H-M   'P 1'
#
loop_
_entity.id
_entity.type
_entity.pdbx_description
1 polymer ?
#
loop_
_entity_poly.entity_id
_entity_poly.type
_entity_poly.pdbx_seq_one_letter_code
_entity_poly.pdbx_strand_id
1 'polypeptide(L)'
;MYIPLYNESERKHLFRISVSKLCVITVSLPLFAFIICVMMTMYKDFENANFTHCNVPNVFPSISASIGNYEPQNAIWKTAIYTHAPMRFFIIYLRWEYYRNVISEYLDIISSIFNIIENLALIGLTHWTSSVYYPYHEFCFKTFIGTSVFYMLFTCMMLTKYRRKSHVTSTEKQSVKMKWRAFIVNISSFAVAAYFFLRHNRLCEPYGKFGGLWYGTCRPVPTEATGGLWGRPMSNSGRPMMMMN
;
A
#
# COMPACT_ATOMS: atom_id res chain seq x y z
N MET A 1 5.50 -14.04 22.83
CA MET A 1 4.92 -13.25 23.90
C MET A 1 3.43 -13.50 23.90
N TYR A 2 2.86 -13.90 25.02
CA TYR A 2 1.41 -14.10 25.20
C TYR A 2 0.89 -12.94 26.03
N ILE A 3 -0.18 -12.31 25.59
CA ILE A 3 -0.86 -11.27 26.35
C ILE A 3 -2.11 -11.91 26.95
N PRO A 4 -2.24 -11.99 28.28
CA PRO A 4 -3.49 -12.44 28.86
C PRO A 4 -4.53 -11.31 28.74
N LEU A 5 -5.60 -11.55 28.01
CA LEU A 5 -6.81 -10.73 28.06
C LEU A 5 -7.57 -11.14 29.33
N TYR A 6 -7.24 -10.51 30.48
CA TYR A 6 -7.59 -11.09 31.77
C TYR A 6 -7.81 -10.04 32.87
N ASN A 7 -8.80 -10.31 33.70
CA ASN A 7 -9.02 -9.63 34.96
C ASN A 7 -8.36 -10.45 36.09
N GLU A 8 -7.49 -9.84 36.88
CA GLU A 8 -6.56 -10.48 37.80
C GLU A 8 -7.21 -11.26 38.96
N SER A 9 -8.50 -11.06 39.21
CA SER A 9 -9.20 -11.68 40.34
C SER A 9 -9.70 -13.11 40.12
N GLU A 10 -9.82 -13.56 38.85
CA GLU A 10 -10.23 -14.94 38.55
C GLU A 10 -9.33 -15.55 37.47
N ARG A 11 -8.38 -16.39 37.81
CA ARG A 11 -7.39 -17.04 36.95
C ARG A 11 -7.96 -17.93 35.81
N LYS A 12 -9.02 -17.55 35.15
CA LYS A 12 -9.54 -18.22 33.96
C LYS A 12 -9.13 -17.46 32.72
N HIS A 13 -8.09 -17.95 32.02
CA HIS A 13 -7.70 -17.43 30.72
C HIS A 13 -8.80 -17.75 29.70
N LEU A 14 -9.59 -16.76 29.31
CA LEU A 14 -10.61 -16.90 28.26
C LEU A 14 -10.00 -17.19 26.90
N PHE A 15 -8.89 -16.51 26.55
CA PHE A 15 -8.16 -16.74 25.28
C PHE A 15 -6.66 -16.47 25.45
N ARG A 16 -5.81 -17.31 24.86
CA ARG A 16 -4.38 -17.08 24.70
C ARG A 16 -4.07 -16.87 23.22
N ILE A 17 -3.91 -15.63 22.77
CA ILE A 17 -3.51 -15.31 21.41
C ILE A 17 -2.03 -14.95 21.38
N SER A 18 -1.25 -15.65 20.56
CA SER A 18 0.14 -15.27 20.28
C SER A 18 0.15 -14.02 19.41
N VAL A 19 0.79 -12.94 19.87
CA VAL A 19 0.94 -11.70 19.11
C VAL A 19 1.58 -11.95 17.74
N SER A 20 2.54 -12.87 17.67
CA SER A 20 3.19 -13.24 16.40
C SER A 20 2.18 -13.85 15.41
N LYS A 21 1.31 -14.76 15.86
CA LYS A 21 0.26 -15.34 15.01
C LYS A 21 -0.74 -14.28 14.54
N LEU A 22 -1.14 -13.39 15.45
CA LEU A 22 -2.03 -12.27 15.12
C LEU A 22 -1.40 -11.38 14.04
N CYS A 23 -0.13 -11.01 14.18
CA CYS A 23 0.58 -10.21 13.17
C CYS A 23 0.64 -10.92 11.81
N VAL A 24 0.94 -12.23 11.80
CA VAL A 24 0.99 -13.01 10.56
C VAL A 24 -0.38 -13.02 9.87
N ILE A 25 -1.44 -13.31 10.59
CA ILE A 25 -2.82 -13.31 10.05
C ILE A 25 -3.17 -11.93 9.50
N THR A 26 -2.90 -10.87 10.27
CA THR A 26 -3.21 -9.49 9.88
C THR A 26 -2.52 -9.10 8.57
N VAL A 27 -1.23 -9.42 8.40
CA VAL A 27 -0.47 -9.09 7.18
C VAL A 27 -0.88 -10.00 6.00
N SER A 28 -1.26 -11.23 6.28
CA SER A 28 -1.65 -12.19 5.25
C SER A 28 -2.93 -11.80 4.52
N LEU A 29 -3.89 -11.17 5.20
CA LEU A 29 -5.18 -10.78 4.61
C LEU A 29 -5.02 -9.88 3.38
N PRO A 30 -4.40 -8.68 3.46
CA PRO A 30 -4.21 -7.82 2.29
C PRO A 30 -3.27 -8.44 1.26
N LEU A 31 -2.26 -9.22 1.69
CA LEU A 31 -1.31 -9.86 0.77
C LEU A 31 -2.01 -10.89 -0.13
N PHE A 32 -2.78 -11.81 0.45
CA PHE A 32 -3.49 -12.81 -0.35
C PHE A 32 -4.60 -12.17 -1.20
N ALA A 33 -5.35 -11.20 -0.65
CA ALA A 33 -6.35 -10.47 -1.42
C ALA A 33 -5.71 -9.78 -2.63
N PHE A 34 -4.55 -9.12 -2.44
CA PHE A 34 -3.81 -8.49 -3.53
C PHE A 34 -3.39 -9.49 -4.61
N ILE A 35 -2.78 -10.61 -4.22
CA ILE A 35 -2.35 -11.65 -5.17
C ILE A 35 -3.56 -12.18 -5.95
N ILE A 36 -4.66 -12.51 -5.27
CA ILE A 36 -5.87 -13.03 -5.90
C ILE A 36 -6.45 -12.00 -6.88
N CYS A 37 -6.57 -10.74 -6.49
CA CYS A 37 -7.09 -9.67 -7.34
C CYS A 37 -6.24 -9.48 -8.60
N VAL A 38 -4.91 -9.40 -8.46
CA VAL A 38 -4.00 -9.26 -9.61
C VAL A 38 -4.11 -10.46 -10.55
N MET A 39 -4.10 -11.69 -10.02
CA MET A 39 -4.25 -12.90 -10.85
C MET A 39 -5.57 -12.93 -11.60
N MET A 40 -6.67 -12.55 -10.94
CA MET A 40 -7.99 -12.47 -11.58
C MET A 40 -8.03 -11.41 -12.68
N THR A 41 -7.46 -10.23 -12.42
CA THR A 41 -7.40 -9.15 -13.41
C THR A 41 -6.53 -9.52 -14.60
N MET A 42 -5.38 -10.15 -14.36
CA MET A 42 -4.52 -10.65 -15.43
C MET A 42 -5.20 -11.70 -16.31
N TYR A 43 -6.09 -12.52 -15.73
CA TYR A 43 -6.79 -13.56 -16.47
C TYR A 43 -8.04 -13.06 -17.20
N LYS A 44 -8.83 -12.18 -16.56
CA LYS A 44 -10.16 -11.78 -17.10
C LYS A 44 -10.17 -10.42 -17.79
N ASP A 45 -9.39 -9.46 -17.28
CA ASP A 45 -9.53 -8.04 -17.61
C ASP A 45 -8.21 -7.40 -18.07
N PHE A 46 -7.29 -8.21 -18.60
CA PHE A 46 -5.92 -7.81 -18.92
C PHE A 46 -5.85 -6.58 -19.83
N GLU A 47 -6.58 -6.60 -20.93
CA GLU A 47 -6.54 -5.52 -21.94
C GLU A 47 -7.05 -4.19 -21.36
N ASN A 48 -8.19 -4.25 -20.63
CA ASN A 48 -8.80 -3.06 -20.04
C ASN A 48 -7.98 -2.50 -18.87
N ALA A 49 -7.41 -3.37 -18.04
CA ALA A 49 -6.60 -2.97 -16.87
C ALA A 49 -5.22 -2.42 -17.24
N ASN A 50 -4.69 -2.82 -18.40
CA ASN A 50 -3.40 -2.38 -18.93
C ASN A 50 -3.49 -1.26 -19.97
N PHE A 51 -4.70 -0.79 -20.27
CA PHE A 51 -4.89 0.29 -21.22
C PHE A 51 -4.17 1.56 -20.76
N THR A 52 -3.41 2.17 -21.67
CA THR A 52 -2.77 3.47 -21.46
C THR A 52 -3.17 4.43 -22.58
N HIS A 53 -3.30 5.72 -22.26
CA HIS A 53 -3.65 6.74 -23.22
C HIS A 53 -2.66 6.84 -24.41
N CYS A 54 -1.44 6.41 -24.21
CA CYS A 54 -0.37 6.44 -25.22
C CYS A 54 -0.19 5.11 -25.96
N ASN A 55 -1.09 4.15 -25.80
CA ASN A 55 -1.00 2.81 -26.40
C ASN A 55 0.35 2.10 -26.15
N VAL A 56 1.00 2.40 -25.04
CA VAL A 56 2.24 1.71 -24.65
C VAL A 56 1.86 0.37 -24.01
N PRO A 57 2.45 -0.75 -24.46
CA PRO A 57 2.17 -2.05 -23.89
C PRO A 57 2.67 -2.12 -22.44
N ASN A 58 1.77 -2.41 -21.52
CA ASN A 58 2.08 -2.70 -20.13
C ASN A 58 2.08 -4.21 -19.89
N VAL A 59 3.03 -4.68 -19.11
CA VAL A 59 3.11 -6.11 -18.73
C VAL A 59 2.20 -6.41 -17.53
N PHE A 60 2.06 -5.45 -16.62
CA PHE A 60 1.24 -5.58 -15.41
C PHE A 60 0.34 -4.36 -15.21
N PRO A 61 -0.92 -4.57 -14.84
CA PRO A 61 -1.82 -3.49 -14.47
C PRO A 61 -1.34 -2.81 -13.17
N SER A 62 -1.70 -1.53 -13.01
CA SER A 62 -1.47 -0.87 -11.73
C SER A 62 -2.26 -1.53 -10.61
N ILE A 63 -1.78 -1.44 -9.38
CA ILE A 63 -2.45 -2.01 -8.20
C ILE A 63 -3.88 -1.46 -8.10
N SER A 64 -4.05 -0.15 -8.24
CA SER A 64 -5.37 0.50 -8.18
C SER A 64 -6.31 0.05 -9.30
N ALA A 65 -5.79 -0.19 -10.51
CA ALA A 65 -6.58 -0.73 -11.60
C ALA A 65 -7.03 -2.17 -11.32
N SER A 66 -6.16 -2.99 -10.75
CA SER A 66 -6.47 -4.41 -10.47
C SER A 66 -7.52 -4.61 -9.38
N ILE A 67 -7.63 -3.69 -8.40
CA ILE A 67 -8.47 -3.86 -7.21
C ILE A 67 -9.65 -2.88 -7.14
N GLY A 68 -9.65 -1.82 -7.95
CA GLY A 68 -10.62 -0.74 -7.82
C GLY A 68 -11.82 -0.83 -8.76
N ASN A 69 -11.67 -1.44 -9.93
CA ASN A 69 -12.59 -1.27 -11.06
C ASN A 69 -13.41 -2.51 -11.41
N TYR A 70 -13.02 -3.69 -10.92
CA TYR A 70 -13.60 -4.96 -11.34
C TYR A 70 -14.23 -5.71 -10.17
N GLU A 71 -15.38 -6.34 -10.44
CA GLU A 71 -15.99 -7.28 -9.51
C GLU A 71 -15.66 -8.72 -9.97
N PRO A 72 -15.29 -9.65 -9.07
CA PRO A 72 -15.35 -9.55 -7.60
C PRO A 72 -14.08 -9.00 -6.93
N GLN A 73 -13.07 -8.54 -7.68
CA GLN A 73 -11.78 -8.10 -7.13
C GLN A 73 -11.96 -6.98 -6.09
N ASN A 74 -12.82 -6.01 -6.39
CA ASN A 74 -13.13 -4.89 -5.48
C ASN A 74 -13.73 -5.39 -4.15
N ALA A 75 -14.69 -6.32 -4.21
CA ALA A 75 -15.29 -6.90 -3.01
C ALA A 75 -14.30 -7.69 -2.17
N ILE A 76 -13.44 -8.51 -2.81
CA ILE A 76 -12.37 -9.29 -2.15
C ILE A 76 -11.42 -8.35 -1.41
N TRP A 77 -10.95 -7.31 -2.09
CA TRP A 77 -10.04 -6.33 -1.51
C TRP A 77 -10.66 -5.58 -0.34
N LYS A 78 -11.86 -5.03 -0.52
CA LYS A 78 -12.60 -4.31 0.55
C LYS A 78 -12.80 -5.18 1.78
N THR A 79 -13.24 -6.41 1.59
CA THR A 79 -13.44 -7.35 2.71
C THR A 79 -12.14 -7.62 3.45
N ALA A 80 -11.06 -7.85 2.73
CA ALA A 80 -9.74 -8.09 3.34
C ALA A 80 -9.25 -6.89 4.15
N ILE A 81 -9.34 -5.66 3.60
CA ILE A 81 -8.88 -4.46 4.29
C ILE A 81 -9.76 -4.11 5.48
N TYR A 82 -11.08 -4.19 5.36
CA TYR A 82 -11.97 -3.90 6.49
C TYR A 82 -11.85 -4.92 7.62
N THR A 83 -11.49 -6.16 7.32
CA THR A 83 -11.15 -7.16 8.34
C THR A 83 -9.76 -6.93 8.93
N HIS A 84 -8.79 -6.54 8.12
CA HIS A 84 -7.42 -6.22 8.52
C HIS A 84 -7.34 -5.00 9.46
N ALA A 85 -8.09 -3.95 9.18
CA ALA A 85 -7.99 -2.66 9.88
C ALA A 85 -8.20 -2.75 11.40
N PRO A 86 -9.26 -3.36 11.94
CA PRO A 86 -9.44 -3.49 13.39
C PRO A 86 -8.34 -4.33 14.05
N MET A 87 -7.86 -5.39 13.39
CA MET A 87 -6.73 -6.19 13.88
C MET A 87 -5.46 -5.34 13.98
N ARG A 88 -5.24 -4.45 13.00
CA ARG A 88 -4.10 -3.55 12.99
C ARG A 88 -4.18 -2.51 14.10
N PHE A 89 -5.35 -1.93 14.37
CA PHE A 89 -5.55 -1.02 15.51
C PHE A 89 -5.27 -1.74 16.85
N PHE A 90 -5.69 -2.97 16.96
CA PHE A 90 -5.40 -3.77 18.15
C PHE A 90 -3.89 -4.04 18.31
N ILE A 91 -3.18 -4.35 17.22
CA ILE A 91 -1.72 -4.51 17.24
C ILE A 91 -1.02 -3.18 17.62
N ILE A 92 -1.52 -2.03 17.16
CA ILE A 92 -0.98 -0.71 17.56
C ILE A 92 -1.09 -0.53 19.07
N TYR A 93 -2.25 -0.84 19.65
CA TYR A 93 -2.47 -0.78 21.11
C TYR A 93 -1.50 -1.70 21.86
N LEU A 94 -1.37 -2.96 21.43
CA LEU A 94 -0.46 -3.93 22.07
C LEU A 94 1.00 -3.50 21.97
N ARG A 95 1.37 -2.91 20.84
CA ARG A 95 2.72 -2.35 20.62
C ARG A 95 2.98 -1.18 21.57
N TRP A 96 2.04 -0.24 21.68
CA TRP A 96 2.13 0.90 22.59
C TRP A 96 2.28 0.44 24.04
N GLU A 97 1.48 -0.49 24.51
CA GLU A 97 1.56 -1.04 25.87
C GLU A 97 2.92 -1.72 26.13
N TYR A 98 3.48 -2.40 25.14
CA TYR A 98 4.80 -3.02 25.23
C TYR A 98 5.95 -2.00 25.28
N TYR A 99 5.89 -0.97 24.45
CA TYR A 99 7.01 -0.04 24.29
C TYR A 99 7.03 1.11 25.30
N ARG A 100 5.91 1.51 25.87
CA ARG A 100 5.83 2.62 26.82
C ARG A 100 6.83 2.52 27.99
N ASN A 101 7.16 1.29 28.41
CA ASN A 101 8.12 1.01 29.49
C ASN A 101 9.56 0.77 29.01
N VAL A 102 9.78 0.68 27.69
CA VAL A 102 11.06 0.27 27.10
C VAL A 102 11.73 1.41 26.36
N ILE A 103 10.95 2.34 25.83
CA ILE A 103 11.38 3.43 24.95
C ILE A 103 10.92 4.78 25.53
N SER A 104 11.43 5.87 24.97
CA SER A 104 10.96 7.21 25.28
C SER A 104 9.48 7.35 24.89
N GLU A 105 8.65 7.79 25.81
CA GLU A 105 7.18 7.89 25.66
C GLU A 105 6.79 8.75 24.46
N TYR A 106 7.42 9.90 24.27
CA TYR A 106 7.11 10.82 23.15
C TYR A 106 7.33 10.19 21.78
N LEU A 107 8.42 9.46 21.60
CA LEU A 107 8.74 8.82 20.31
C LEU A 107 7.79 7.67 20.01
N ASP A 108 7.35 6.94 21.03
CA ASP A 108 6.37 5.86 20.85
C ASP A 108 4.99 6.41 20.50
N ILE A 109 4.56 7.50 21.12
CA ILE A 109 3.32 8.21 20.78
C ILE A 109 3.36 8.70 19.32
N ILE A 110 4.42 9.40 18.92
CA ILE A 110 4.56 9.89 17.53
C ILE A 110 4.51 8.75 16.53
N SER A 111 5.26 7.68 16.77
CA SER A 111 5.26 6.50 15.90
C SER A 111 3.88 5.84 15.82
N SER A 112 3.14 5.77 16.93
CA SER A 112 1.80 5.21 16.99
C SER A 112 0.80 6.08 16.22
N ILE A 113 0.91 7.40 16.30
CA ILE A 113 0.09 8.35 15.51
C ILE A 113 0.31 8.11 14.02
N PHE A 114 1.55 8.02 13.54
CA PHE A 114 1.83 7.73 12.13
C PHE A 114 1.21 6.40 11.68
N ASN A 115 1.26 5.37 12.53
CA ASN A 115 0.68 4.07 12.22
C ASN A 115 -0.87 4.12 12.18
N ILE A 116 -1.51 4.92 13.04
CA ILE A 116 -2.95 5.15 13.00
C ILE A 116 -3.34 5.86 11.72
N ILE A 117 -2.65 6.96 11.37
CA ILE A 117 -2.92 7.71 10.14
C ILE A 117 -2.70 6.84 8.90
N GLU A 118 -1.65 6.03 8.86
CA GLU A 118 -1.39 5.05 7.80
C GLU A 118 -2.56 4.08 7.62
N ASN A 119 -3.10 3.54 8.73
CA ASN A 119 -4.23 2.62 8.68
C ASN A 119 -5.53 3.29 8.20
N LEU A 120 -5.80 4.51 8.66
CA LEU A 120 -6.94 5.31 8.18
C LEU A 120 -6.80 5.66 6.70
N ALA A 121 -5.60 6.02 6.26
CA ALA A 121 -5.32 6.30 4.86
C ALA A 121 -5.52 5.06 3.97
N LEU A 122 -5.15 3.87 4.43
CA LEU A 122 -5.40 2.61 3.73
C LEU A 122 -6.90 2.30 3.61
N ILE A 123 -7.68 2.57 4.67
CA ILE A 123 -9.14 2.46 4.63
C ILE A 123 -9.71 3.43 3.59
N GLY A 124 -9.23 4.68 3.58
CA GLY A 124 -9.63 5.69 2.59
C GLY A 124 -9.31 5.28 1.16
N LEU A 125 -8.09 4.77 0.91
CA LEU A 125 -7.69 4.21 -0.39
C LEU A 125 -8.62 3.10 -0.88
N THR A 126 -9.08 2.28 0.04
CA THR A 126 -9.97 1.16 -0.25
C THR A 126 -11.40 1.62 -0.52
N HIS A 127 -11.84 2.66 0.21
CA HIS A 127 -13.19 3.21 0.07
C HIS A 127 -13.34 4.05 -1.20
N TRP A 128 -12.43 4.99 -1.43
CA TRP A 128 -12.40 5.86 -2.60
C TRP A 128 -11.51 5.25 -3.69
N THR A 129 -12.14 4.60 -4.66
CA THR A 129 -11.42 4.02 -5.80
C THR A 129 -10.91 5.10 -6.74
N SER A 130 -9.80 4.84 -7.42
CA SER A 130 -9.17 5.79 -8.35
C SER A 130 -10.05 6.14 -9.56
N SER A 131 -10.98 5.27 -9.92
CA SER A 131 -11.91 5.47 -11.05
C SER A 131 -13.08 6.41 -10.73
N VAL A 132 -13.53 6.46 -9.46
CA VAL A 132 -14.70 7.23 -9.06
C VAL A 132 -14.35 8.51 -8.33
N TYR A 133 -13.35 8.44 -7.44
CA TYR A 133 -12.98 9.55 -6.54
C TYR A 133 -11.47 9.81 -6.56
N TYR A 134 -10.91 10.10 -7.73
CA TYR A 134 -9.47 10.24 -7.91
C TYR A 134 -8.77 11.22 -6.93
N PRO A 135 -9.27 12.45 -6.66
CA PRO A 135 -8.59 13.37 -5.75
C PRO A 135 -8.45 12.82 -4.32
N TYR A 136 -9.51 12.18 -3.80
CA TYR A 136 -9.50 11.56 -2.47
C TYR A 136 -8.58 10.34 -2.44
N HIS A 137 -8.62 9.52 -3.51
CA HIS A 137 -7.71 8.38 -3.66
C HIS A 137 -6.24 8.82 -3.67
N GLU A 138 -5.92 9.84 -4.45
CA GLU A 138 -4.57 10.40 -4.53
C GLU A 138 -4.09 10.96 -3.19
N PHE A 139 -4.95 11.70 -2.48
CA PHE A 139 -4.65 12.22 -1.15
C PHE A 139 -4.37 11.09 -0.15
N CYS A 140 -5.25 10.08 -0.10
CA CYS A 140 -5.07 8.92 0.76
C CYS A 140 -3.80 8.13 0.40
N PHE A 141 -3.49 7.99 -0.89
CA PHE A 141 -2.26 7.33 -1.35
C PHE A 141 -0.99 8.05 -0.88
N LYS A 142 -0.92 9.37 -1.07
CA LYS A 142 0.21 10.18 -0.61
C LYS A 142 0.37 10.12 0.91
N THR A 143 -0.73 10.20 1.64
CA THR A 143 -0.76 10.09 3.10
C THR A 143 -0.29 8.72 3.56
N PHE A 144 -0.81 7.65 2.95
CA PHE A 144 -0.42 6.27 3.27
C PHE A 144 1.08 6.05 3.10
N ILE A 145 1.64 6.42 1.95
CA ILE A 145 3.08 6.25 1.68
C ILE A 145 3.93 7.08 2.65
N GLY A 146 3.60 8.37 2.82
CA GLY A 146 4.35 9.26 3.70
C GLY A 146 4.36 8.77 5.15
N THR A 147 3.19 8.46 5.69
CA THR A 147 3.08 7.99 7.08
C THR A 147 3.71 6.62 7.29
N SER A 148 3.63 5.72 6.31
CA SER A 148 4.29 4.41 6.36
C SER A 148 5.81 4.53 6.42
N VAL A 149 6.41 5.39 5.59
CA VAL A 149 7.86 5.64 5.61
C VAL A 149 8.30 6.23 6.94
N PHE A 150 7.59 7.24 7.45
CA PHE A 150 7.91 7.83 8.76
C PHE A 150 7.73 6.83 9.90
N TYR A 151 6.65 6.06 9.91
CA TYR A 151 6.44 5.02 10.90
C TYR A 151 7.57 3.99 10.94
N MET A 152 8.00 3.50 9.77
CA MET A 152 9.11 2.55 9.70
C MET A 152 10.43 3.18 10.18
N LEU A 153 10.73 4.42 9.74
CA LEU A 153 11.93 5.13 10.15
C LEU A 153 11.97 5.36 11.66
N PHE A 154 10.90 5.93 12.23
CA PHE A 154 10.81 6.15 13.67
C PHE A 154 10.91 4.85 14.45
N THR A 155 10.28 3.77 14.00
CA THR A 155 10.40 2.45 14.63
C THR A 155 11.85 1.95 14.64
N CYS A 156 12.58 2.08 13.54
CA CYS A 156 13.99 1.71 13.46
C CYS A 156 14.86 2.57 14.38
N MET A 157 14.64 3.90 14.37
CA MET A 157 15.39 4.83 15.21
C MET A 157 15.16 4.60 16.71
N MET A 158 13.91 4.41 17.11
CA MET A 158 13.55 4.14 18.50
C MET A 158 14.26 2.91 19.05
N LEU A 159 14.22 1.83 18.29
CA LEU A 159 14.80 0.56 18.71
C LEU A 159 16.34 0.59 18.73
N THR A 160 16.96 1.48 17.98
CA THR A 160 18.42 1.59 17.87
C THR A 160 19.00 2.59 18.88
N LYS A 161 18.43 3.80 18.98
CA LYS A 161 19.04 4.93 19.69
C LYS A 161 18.37 5.27 21.03
N TYR A 162 17.06 5.05 21.16
CA TYR A 162 16.26 5.60 22.26
C TYR A 162 15.73 4.55 23.23
N ARG A 163 16.34 3.38 23.24
CA ARG A 163 15.97 2.31 24.14
C ARG A 163 16.52 2.55 25.56
N ARG A 164 15.65 2.49 26.57
CA ARG A 164 16.02 2.69 27.99
C ARG A 164 16.77 1.52 28.62
N LYS A 165 16.56 0.29 28.13
CA LYS A 165 17.19 -0.92 28.70
C LYS A 165 18.52 -1.20 28.02
N SER A 166 19.60 -1.35 28.84
CA SER A 166 20.95 -1.63 28.38
C SER A 166 21.17 -3.06 27.86
N HIS A 167 20.45 -4.04 28.41
CA HIS A 167 20.60 -5.44 27.98
C HIS A 167 19.67 -5.77 26.82
N VAL A 168 20.28 -6.03 25.66
CA VAL A 168 19.60 -6.38 24.41
C VAL A 168 19.90 -7.84 24.08
N THR A 169 18.85 -8.66 23.97
CA THR A 169 18.99 -10.06 23.59
C THR A 169 19.48 -10.22 22.13
N SER A 170 20.09 -11.35 21.79
CA SER A 170 20.52 -11.65 20.42
C SER A 170 19.37 -11.60 19.41
N THR A 171 18.20 -12.12 19.80
CA THR A 171 16.96 -12.11 19.01
C THR A 171 16.48 -10.68 18.73
N GLU A 172 16.56 -9.78 19.72
CA GLU A 172 16.19 -8.38 19.53
C GLU A 172 17.15 -7.66 18.57
N LYS A 173 18.47 -7.89 18.69
CA LYS A 173 19.47 -7.36 17.74
C LYS A 173 19.17 -7.80 16.31
N GLN A 174 18.84 -9.08 16.13
CA GLN A 174 18.47 -9.62 14.82
C GLN A 174 17.18 -8.97 14.29
N SER A 175 16.17 -8.82 15.13
CA SER A 175 14.91 -8.16 14.78
C SER A 175 15.12 -6.71 14.31
N VAL A 176 15.99 -5.94 14.99
CA VAL A 176 16.35 -4.57 14.59
C VAL A 176 17.06 -4.55 13.24
N LYS A 177 18.03 -5.45 13.02
CA LYS A 177 18.72 -5.57 11.71
C LYS A 177 17.74 -5.88 10.58
N MET A 178 16.77 -6.78 10.81
CA MET A 178 15.75 -7.12 9.81
C MET A 178 14.85 -5.92 9.50
N LYS A 179 14.44 -5.14 10.51
CA LYS A 179 13.64 -3.93 10.31
C LYS A 179 14.38 -2.89 9.48
N TRP A 180 15.66 -2.65 9.73
CA TRP A 180 16.48 -1.76 8.91
C TRP A 180 16.63 -2.25 7.47
N ARG A 181 16.86 -3.54 7.27
CA ARG A 181 16.90 -4.12 5.91
C ARG A 181 15.57 -3.94 5.20
N ALA A 182 14.47 -4.26 5.86
CA ALA A 182 13.12 -4.09 5.29
C ALA A 182 12.85 -2.62 4.95
N PHE A 183 13.24 -1.67 5.79
CA PHE A 183 13.12 -0.23 5.54
C PHE A 183 13.91 0.18 4.30
N ILE A 184 15.19 -0.23 4.19
CA ILE A 184 16.04 0.12 3.04
C ILE A 184 15.47 -0.47 1.74
N VAL A 185 15.06 -1.73 1.75
CA VAL A 185 14.43 -2.38 0.58
C VAL A 185 13.15 -1.65 0.19
N ASN A 186 12.29 -1.31 1.15
CA ASN A 186 11.04 -0.62 0.90
C ASN A 186 11.26 0.77 0.27
N ILE A 187 12.12 1.60 0.89
CA ILE A 187 12.38 2.96 0.38
C ILE A 187 13.06 2.93 -0.99
N SER A 188 13.98 2.00 -1.23
CA SER A 188 14.63 1.83 -2.54
C SER A 188 13.64 1.40 -3.62
N SER A 189 12.79 0.41 -3.32
CA SER A 189 11.74 -0.04 -4.24
C SER A 189 10.75 1.08 -4.55
N PHE A 190 10.37 1.85 -3.53
CA PHE A 190 9.49 3.00 -3.71
C PHE A 190 10.14 4.10 -4.56
N ALA A 191 11.42 4.41 -4.34
CA ALA A 191 12.14 5.39 -5.13
C ALA A 191 12.22 5.00 -6.61
N VAL A 192 12.47 3.72 -6.90
CA VAL A 192 12.47 3.18 -8.27
C VAL A 192 11.07 3.28 -8.89
N ALA A 193 10.03 2.87 -8.17
CA ALA A 193 8.65 2.97 -8.62
C ALA A 193 8.24 4.43 -8.89
N ALA A 194 8.58 5.36 -7.99
CA ALA A 194 8.32 6.78 -8.15
C ALA A 194 9.04 7.37 -9.37
N TYR A 195 10.29 6.98 -9.61
CA TYR A 195 11.05 7.40 -10.78
C TYR A 195 10.33 6.99 -12.08
N PHE A 196 9.93 5.72 -12.20
CA PHE A 196 9.22 5.24 -13.38
C PHE A 196 7.83 5.87 -13.53
N PHE A 197 7.11 6.06 -12.43
CA PHE A 197 5.82 6.76 -12.44
C PHE A 197 5.94 8.21 -12.94
N LEU A 198 6.90 8.97 -12.41
CA LEU A 198 7.14 10.35 -12.85
C LEU A 198 7.58 10.41 -14.31
N ARG A 199 8.39 9.46 -14.76
CA ARG A 199 8.81 9.35 -16.14
C ARG A 199 7.64 9.00 -17.07
N HIS A 200 6.77 8.07 -16.65
CA HIS A 200 5.56 7.74 -17.37
C HIS A 200 4.64 8.95 -17.52
N ASN A 201 4.37 9.66 -16.42
CA ASN A 201 3.53 10.86 -16.46
C ASN A 201 4.10 11.96 -17.37
N ARG A 202 5.42 12.12 -17.43
CA ARG A 202 6.05 13.10 -18.33
C ARG A 202 5.95 12.74 -19.80
N LEU A 203 5.98 11.46 -20.14
CA LEU A 203 6.06 11.00 -21.52
C LEU A 203 4.72 10.57 -22.09
N CYS A 204 3.85 10.02 -21.24
CA CYS A 204 2.59 9.41 -21.65
C CYS A 204 1.34 10.19 -21.25
N GLU A 205 1.37 10.95 -20.17
CA GLU A 205 0.18 11.73 -19.76
C GLU A 205 0.09 13.01 -20.60
N PRO A 206 -1.11 13.39 -21.08
CA PRO A 206 -1.29 14.66 -21.76
C PRO A 206 -0.97 15.81 -20.81
N TYR A 207 -0.26 16.77 -21.34
CA TYR A 207 0.19 17.97 -20.62
C TYR A 207 -1.03 18.71 -20.04
N GLY A 208 -1.16 18.78 -18.68
CA GLY A 208 -2.20 19.59 -18.07
C GLY A 208 -2.84 19.10 -16.79
N LYS A 209 -2.39 18.01 -16.15
CA LYS A 209 -3.03 17.52 -14.92
C LYS A 209 -2.62 18.21 -13.61
N PHE A 210 -1.66 19.10 -13.66
CA PHE A 210 -1.38 20.00 -12.53
C PHE A 210 -2.18 21.30 -12.73
N GLY A 211 -3.45 21.32 -12.30
CA GLY A 211 -4.25 22.53 -12.30
C GLY A 211 -5.59 22.49 -13.02
N GLY A 212 -6.20 21.35 -13.22
CA GLY A 212 -7.66 21.31 -13.50
C GLY A 212 -8.13 21.63 -14.91
N LEU A 213 -7.25 21.86 -15.89
CA LEU A 213 -7.61 22.00 -17.29
C LEU A 213 -6.75 21.09 -18.17
N TRP A 214 -7.43 20.14 -18.82
CA TRP A 214 -6.81 19.18 -19.71
C TRP A 214 -6.77 19.71 -21.15
N TYR A 215 -5.62 20.15 -21.62
CA TYR A 215 -5.35 20.30 -23.04
C TYR A 215 -3.93 19.86 -23.36
N GLY A 216 -3.77 18.74 -24.04
CA GLY A 216 -2.48 18.31 -24.54
C GLY A 216 -2.57 17.05 -25.37
N THR A 217 -1.95 17.06 -26.52
CA THR A 217 -1.77 15.88 -27.38
C THR A 217 -0.67 15.01 -26.79
N CYS A 218 -0.91 13.71 -26.69
CA CYS A 218 0.15 12.74 -26.43
C CYS A 218 1.28 12.97 -27.45
N ARG A 219 2.52 13.14 -26.97
CA ARG A 219 3.67 13.14 -27.91
C ARG A 219 3.80 11.72 -28.45
N PRO A 220 3.75 11.51 -29.77
CA PRO A 220 4.07 10.20 -30.31
C PRO A 220 5.51 9.87 -29.92
N VAL A 221 5.72 8.68 -29.40
CA VAL A 221 7.07 8.13 -29.22
C VAL A 221 7.72 8.10 -30.61
N PRO A 222 8.93 8.65 -30.81
CA PRO A 222 9.60 8.54 -32.06
C PRO A 222 9.68 7.07 -32.50
N THR A 223 9.16 6.78 -33.68
CA THR A 223 9.04 5.43 -34.25
C THR A 223 10.37 4.76 -34.59
N GLU A 224 11.49 5.41 -34.34
CA GLU A 224 12.82 4.89 -34.67
C GLU A 224 13.38 3.83 -33.72
N ALA A 225 12.73 3.55 -32.57
CA ALA A 225 13.25 2.60 -31.58
C ALA A 225 12.57 1.22 -31.58
N THR A 226 11.57 0.97 -32.43
CA THR A 226 10.88 -0.33 -32.49
C THR A 226 10.90 -0.91 -33.90
N GLY A 227 12.11 -1.25 -34.37
CA GLY A 227 12.27 -2.20 -35.43
C GLY A 227 11.86 -3.59 -34.97
N GLY A 228 10.69 -4.03 -35.43
CA GLY A 228 10.35 -5.43 -35.47
C GLY A 228 9.49 -6.01 -34.36
N LEU A 229 8.36 -6.47 -34.73
CA LEU A 229 7.58 -7.67 -34.37
C LEU A 229 6.17 -7.52 -33.82
N TRP A 230 5.63 -6.34 -33.50
CA TRP A 230 4.22 -6.27 -33.05
C TRP A 230 3.48 -5.12 -33.73
N GLY A 231 3.34 -5.19 -35.05
CA GLY A 231 2.58 -4.25 -35.83
C GLY A 231 1.34 -4.91 -36.45
N ARG A 232 0.20 -4.87 -35.81
CA ARG A 232 -1.11 -4.85 -36.51
C ARG A 232 -1.89 -3.61 -36.09
N PRO A 233 -2.31 -2.76 -37.02
CA PRO A 233 -3.24 -1.68 -36.70
C PRO A 233 -4.61 -2.31 -36.42
N MET A 234 -5.16 -2.06 -35.21
CA MET A 234 -6.55 -2.36 -34.90
C MET A 234 -7.46 -1.42 -35.67
N SER A 235 -8.42 -1.98 -36.37
CA SER A 235 -9.48 -1.31 -37.12
C SER A 235 -10.29 -0.39 -36.21
N ASN A 236 -10.50 0.81 -36.67
CA ASN A 236 -11.34 1.86 -36.14
C ASN A 236 -12.81 1.40 -36.13
N SER A 237 -13.28 0.70 -35.08
CA SER A 237 -14.70 0.51 -34.84
C SER A 237 -15.12 1.45 -33.72
N GLY A 238 -15.68 2.60 -34.12
CA GLY A 238 -16.20 3.60 -33.21
C GLY A 238 -17.31 3.05 -32.33
N ARG A 239 -17.13 3.18 -31.02
CA ARG A 239 -18.24 3.28 -30.06
C ARG A 239 -18.14 4.61 -29.35
N PRO A 240 -19.26 5.37 -29.29
CA PRO A 240 -19.25 6.64 -28.58
C PRO A 240 -19.15 6.40 -27.06
N MET A 241 -18.24 7.14 -26.42
CA MET A 241 -18.24 7.29 -24.96
C MET A 241 -19.57 7.91 -24.52
N MET A 242 -20.37 7.17 -23.78
CA MET A 242 -21.44 7.76 -22.98
C MET A 242 -20.78 8.58 -21.86
N MET A 243 -20.87 9.88 -21.97
CA MET A 243 -20.76 10.79 -20.84
C MET A 243 -21.96 10.54 -19.94
N MET A 244 -21.75 10.05 -18.73
CA MET A 244 -22.71 10.21 -17.65
C MET A 244 -22.32 11.42 -16.83
N ASN A 245 -23.28 12.34 -16.74
CA ASN A 245 -23.32 13.53 -15.88
C ASN A 245 -23.12 13.20 -14.38
#